data_ab12f9e68fe3b0ce2c49158c139eb1d1
#
_entry.id   ab12f9e68fe3b0ce2c49158c139eb1d1
#
_cell.length_a   1.000
_cell.length_b   1.000
_cell.length_c   1.000
_cell.angle_alpha   90.00
_cell.angle_beta   90.00
_cell.angle_gamma   90.00
#
_symmetry.space_group_name_H-M   'P 1'
#
loop_
_entity.id
_entity.type
_entity.pdbx_description
1 polymer ?
#
loop_
_entity_poly.entity_id
_entity_poly.type
_entity_poly.pdbx_seq_one_letter_code
_entity_poly.pdbx_strand_id
1 'polypeptide(L)'
;MTTPQPVQLRRFLPSIVLNAVLPLVVYSLVRPYFAGDVTALIIAGAIPLVVTVVGFVLRRKLDVVGAISVAGFVVAVAAQLLTGGDGLIVKVQGVIITGPIGVLFLLSALIGRPLVGVIFQFLARRNPGLRVPTKGRALALTLVFGGMFTLHAVVAVALALLLPTPVFLAVSSPIGLGIIAAGFLVIFLMRRRWHASAQQS
;
A
#
# COMPACT_ATOMS: atom_id res chain seq x y z
N MET A 1 -21.19 -23.73 17.76
CA MET A 1 -21.34 -22.31 17.41
C MET A 1 -20.23 -21.57 18.11
N THR A 2 -19.12 -21.30 17.42
CA THR A 2 -17.99 -20.53 17.96
C THR A 2 -18.30 -19.05 17.75
N THR A 3 -18.56 -18.34 18.83
CA THR A 3 -18.68 -16.87 18.85
C THR A 3 -17.43 -16.24 18.23
N PRO A 4 -17.56 -15.31 17.26
CA PRO A 4 -16.42 -14.58 16.74
C PRO A 4 -15.77 -13.80 17.88
N GLN A 5 -14.52 -14.06 18.18
CA GLN A 5 -13.75 -13.29 19.15
C GLN A 5 -13.68 -11.83 18.65
N PRO A 6 -14.06 -10.85 19.46
CA PRO A 6 -13.95 -9.45 19.05
C PRO A 6 -12.48 -9.13 18.76
N VAL A 7 -12.22 -8.63 17.57
CA VAL A 7 -10.89 -8.14 17.17
C VAL A 7 -10.47 -7.13 18.24
N GLN A 8 -9.45 -7.46 19.01
CA GLN A 8 -8.96 -6.59 20.07
C GLN A 8 -8.26 -5.38 19.46
N LEU A 9 -9.04 -4.37 19.07
CA LEU A 9 -8.54 -3.08 18.55
C LEU A 9 -7.46 -2.49 19.47
N ARG A 10 -7.56 -2.72 20.78
CA ARG A 10 -6.57 -2.28 21.79
C ARG A 10 -5.14 -2.76 21.49
N ARG A 11 -4.97 -3.89 20.80
CA ARG A 11 -3.64 -4.44 20.48
C ARG A 11 -2.98 -3.70 19.31
N PHE A 12 -3.76 -3.05 18.43
CA PHE A 12 -3.28 -2.30 17.28
C PHE A 12 -3.10 -0.81 17.56
N LEU A 13 -3.74 -0.29 18.62
CA LEU A 13 -3.65 1.12 19.01
C LEU A 13 -2.19 1.62 19.16
N PRO A 14 -1.28 0.95 19.87
CA PRO A 14 0.09 1.42 20.02
C PRO A 14 0.83 1.50 18.67
N SER A 15 0.56 0.55 17.76
CA SER A 15 1.18 0.54 16.43
C SER A 15 0.65 1.68 15.55
N ILE A 16 -0.66 1.97 15.62
CA ILE A 16 -1.28 3.08 14.89
C ILE A 16 -0.75 4.41 15.42
N VAL A 17 -0.67 4.58 16.74
CA VAL A 17 -0.15 5.81 17.35
C VAL A 17 1.30 6.04 16.96
N LEU A 18 2.17 5.02 17.06
CA LEU A 18 3.59 5.12 16.73
C LEU A 18 3.85 5.35 15.23
N ASN A 19 3.07 4.76 14.35
CA ASN A 19 3.34 4.76 12.91
C ASN A 19 2.53 5.79 12.12
N ALA A 20 1.46 6.34 12.69
CA ALA A 20 0.62 7.32 12.01
C ALA A 20 0.49 8.64 12.80
N VAL A 21 0.10 8.58 14.08
CA VAL A 21 -0.19 9.78 14.86
C VAL A 21 1.09 10.51 15.23
N LEU A 22 2.10 9.79 15.73
CA LEU A 22 3.35 10.40 16.19
C LEU A 22 4.11 11.13 15.06
N PRO A 23 4.29 10.57 13.85
CA PRO A 23 4.90 11.28 12.72
C PRO A 23 4.14 12.56 12.37
N LEU A 24 2.80 12.52 12.38
CA LEU A 24 1.97 13.69 12.07
C LEU A 24 2.14 14.80 13.10
N VAL A 25 2.14 14.45 14.39
CA VAL A 25 2.38 15.40 15.48
C VAL A 25 3.76 16.01 15.37
N VAL A 26 4.80 15.19 15.17
CA VAL A 26 6.18 15.68 15.02
C VAL A 26 6.32 16.57 13.79
N TYR A 27 5.73 16.19 12.65
CA TYR A 27 5.69 17.05 11.46
C TYR A 27 5.08 18.42 11.79
N SER A 28 3.92 18.44 12.43
CA SER A 28 3.21 19.69 12.76
C SER A 28 4.00 20.59 13.71
N LEU A 29 4.74 20.00 14.65
CA LEU A 29 5.57 20.74 15.60
C LEU A 29 6.87 21.26 14.97
N VAL A 30 7.47 20.50 14.09
CA VAL A 30 8.79 20.81 13.50
C VAL A 30 8.65 21.74 12.28
N ARG A 31 7.55 21.63 11.52
CA ARG A 31 7.29 22.39 10.29
C ARG A 31 7.52 23.91 10.41
N PRO A 32 7.07 24.60 11.49
CA PRO A 32 7.26 26.05 11.61
C PRO A 32 8.72 26.50 11.73
N TYR A 33 9.63 25.61 12.11
CA TYR A 33 11.06 25.95 12.33
C TYR A 33 11.93 25.81 11.07
N PHE A 34 11.36 25.32 9.95
CA PHE A 34 12.10 25.13 8.70
C PHE A 34 11.42 25.83 7.53
N ALA A 35 12.23 26.38 6.63
CA ALA A 35 11.76 27.11 5.45
C ALA A 35 11.04 26.22 4.42
N GLY A 36 11.10 24.87 4.55
CA GLY A 36 10.50 23.93 3.63
C GLY A 36 9.90 22.70 4.30
N ASP A 37 8.96 22.04 3.62
CA ASP A 37 8.28 20.83 4.11
C ASP A 37 9.21 19.63 4.18
N VAL A 38 10.25 19.58 3.33
CA VAL A 38 11.15 18.43 3.16
C VAL A 38 11.82 18.03 4.46
N THR A 39 12.45 19.01 5.16
CA THR A 39 13.16 18.74 6.40
C THR A 39 12.21 18.24 7.50
N ALA A 40 11.03 18.85 7.61
CA ALA A 40 10.02 18.43 8.57
C ALA A 40 9.49 17.02 8.26
N LEU A 41 9.31 16.68 6.98
CA LEU A 41 8.90 15.33 6.52
C LEU A 41 9.99 14.29 6.80
N ILE A 42 11.27 14.61 6.57
CA ILE A 42 12.39 13.73 6.88
C ILE A 42 12.43 13.43 8.37
N ILE A 43 12.33 14.45 9.22
CA ILE A 43 12.34 14.28 10.67
C ILE A 43 11.16 13.44 11.14
N ALA A 44 9.95 13.74 10.67
CA ALA A 44 8.75 12.99 11.01
C ALA A 44 8.80 11.54 10.53
N GLY A 45 9.29 11.31 9.31
CA GLY A 45 9.41 9.99 8.71
C GLY A 45 10.57 9.16 9.26
N ALA A 46 11.57 9.79 9.88
CA ALA A 46 12.63 9.07 10.57
C ALA A 46 12.13 8.25 11.78
N ILE A 47 11.01 8.64 12.39
CA ILE A 47 10.44 7.95 13.55
C ILE A 47 10.05 6.50 13.24
N PRO A 48 9.17 6.20 12.26
CA PRO A 48 8.85 4.83 11.90
C PRO A 48 10.08 4.06 11.37
N LEU A 49 11.04 4.75 10.75
CA LEU A 49 12.32 4.18 10.33
C LEU A 49 13.11 3.67 11.55
N VAL A 50 13.32 4.53 12.54
CA VAL A 50 14.06 4.19 13.78
C VAL A 50 13.35 3.05 14.52
N VAL A 51 12.03 3.13 14.68
CA VAL A 51 11.23 2.08 15.34
C VAL A 51 11.38 0.74 14.63
N THR A 52 11.37 0.74 13.28
CA THR A 52 11.53 -0.49 12.48
C THR A 52 12.94 -1.05 12.61
N VAL A 53 13.97 -0.20 12.50
CA VAL A 53 15.38 -0.62 12.62
C VAL A 53 15.67 -1.15 14.03
N VAL A 54 15.26 -0.43 15.07
CA VAL A 54 15.42 -0.87 16.47
C VAL A 54 14.66 -2.18 16.72
N GLY A 55 13.43 -2.28 16.21
CA GLY A 55 12.63 -3.52 16.29
C GLY A 55 13.32 -4.70 15.60
N PHE A 56 13.96 -4.46 14.46
CA PHE A 56 14.75 -5.47 13.74
C PHE A 56 15.99 -5.91 14.53
N VAL A 57 16.77 -4.94 15.03
CA VAL A 57 17.98 -5.22 15.79
C VAL A 57 17.69 -6.00 17.08
N LEU A 58 16.63 -5.60 17.80
CA LEU A 58 16.27 -6.22 19.07
C LEU A 58 15.59 -7.60 18.90
N ARG A 59 14.75 -7.77 17.88
CA ARG A 59 13.95 -8.99 17.71
C ARG A 59 14.54 -9.97 16.69
N ARG A 60 15.54 -9.57 15.93
CA ARG A 60 16.16 -10.32 14.81
C ARG A 60 15.15 -10.93 13.83
N LYS A 61 13.97 -10.33 13.71
CA LYS A 61 12.91 -10.73 12.78
C LYS A 61 12.64 -9.57 11.85
N LEU A 62 12.87 -9.79 10.56
CA LEU A 62 12.46 -8.84 9.53
C LEU A 62 10.92 -8.78 9.50
N ASP A 63 10.38 -7.63 9.88
CA ASP A 63 9.00 -7.32 9.58
C ASP A 63 8.95 -6.83 8.12
N VAL A 64 8.35 -7.67 7.26
CA VAL A 64 8.24 -7.38 5.82
C VAL A 64 7.50 -6.06 5.59
N VAL A 65 6.48 -5.76 6.39
CA VAL A 65 5.72 -4.50 6.30
C VAL A 65 6.61 -3.32 6.68
N GLY A 66 7.37 -3.43 7.75
CA GLY A 66 8.33 -2.42 8.16
C GLY A 66 9.44 -2.18 7.12
N ALA A 67 9.98 -3.26 6.53
CA ALA A 67 11.00 -3.16 5.48
C ALA A 67 10.47 -2.45 4.22
N ILE A 68 9.25 -2.76 3.78
CA ILE A 68 8.60 -2.09 2.65
C ILE A 68 8.34 -0.61 2.97
N SER A 69 7.89 -0.30 4.18
CA SER A 69 7.66 1.09 4.61
C SER A 69 8.94 1.91 4.64
N VAL A 70 10.03 1.33 5.14
CA VAL A 70 11.36 1.96 5.13
C VAL A 70 11.87 2.19 3.72
N ALA A 71 11.77 1.17 2.84
CA ALA A 71 12.18 1.29 1.44
C ALA A 71 11.36 2.38 0.73
N GLY A 72 10.04 2.41 0.92
CA GLY A 72 9.16 3.43 0.37
C GLY A 72 9.52 4.84 0.86
N PHE A 73 9.82 4.99 2.15
CA PHE A 73 10.24 6.26 2.72
C PHE A 73 11.58 6.74 2.15
N VAL A 74 12.59 5.86 2.08
CA VAL A 74 13.90 6.18 1.50
C VAL A 74 13.77 6.63 0.05
N VAL A 75 12.96 5.92 -0.74
CA VAL A 75 12.67 6.29 -2.14
C VAL A 75 11.98 7.65 -2.21
N ALA A 76 10.99 7.92 -1.36
CA ALA A 76 10.28 9.20 -1.33
C ALA A 76 11.21 10.37 -0.96
N VAL A 77 12.07 10.20 0.05
CA VAL A 77 13.07 11.21 0.45
C VAL A 77 14.11 11.43 -0.65
N ALA A 78 14.64 10.36 -1.23
CA ALA A 78 15.60 10.46 -2.33
C ALA A 78 15.01 11.21 -3.53
N ALA A 79 13.77 10.87 -3.91
CA ALA A 79 13.06 11.56 -4.97
C ALA A 79 12.88 13.06 -4.66
N GLN A 80 12.50 13.40 -3.44
CA GLN A 80 12.33 14.79 -2.98
C GLN A 80 13.65 15.59 -3.04
N LEU A 81 14.78 14.97 -2.61
CA LEU A 81 16.09 15.61 -2.64
C LEU A 81 16.62 15.80 -4.07
N LEU A 82 16.43 14.82 -4.95
CA LEU A 82 16.90 14.84 -6.34
C LEU A 82 16.19 15.90 -7.20
N THR A 83 14.99 16.30 -6.84
CA THR A 83 14.16 17.19 -7.65
C THR A 83 13.97 18.57 -7.05
N GLY A 84 14.69 18.89 -5.98
CA GLY A 84 14.65 20.21 -5.36
C GLY A 84 13.30 20.62 -4.78
N GLY A 85 12.40 19.67 -4.54
CA GLY A 85 11.07 19.93 -3.97
C GLY A 85 10.03 20.38 -5.01
N ASP A 86 10.28 20.12 -6.29
CA ASP A 86 9.34 20.45 -7.37
C ASP A 86 7.96 19.81 -7.12
N GLY A 87 6.89 20.58 -7.40
CA GLY A 87 5.50 20.14 -7.19
C GLY A 87 5.13 18.84 -7.91
N LEU A 88 5.94 18.40 -8.88
CA LEU A 88 5.79 17.12 -9.57
C LEU A 88 5.92 15.93 -8.60
N ILE A 89 6.83 16.01 -7.62
CA ILE A 89 7.04 14.90 -6.66
C ILE A 89 5.88 14.75 -5.72
N VAL A 90 5.33 15.85 -5.22
CA VAL A 90 4.10 15.79 -4.42
C VAL A 90 2.98 15.13 -5.22
N LYS A 91 2.94 15.37 -6.53
CA LYS A 91 1.95 14.76 -7.43
C LYS A 91 2.17 13.26 -7.63
N VAL A 92 3.42 12.80 -7.77
CA VAL A 92 3.71 11.37 -8.07
C VAL A 92 4.03 10.53 -6.84
N GLN A 93 4.07 11.13 -5.65
CA GLN A 93 4.39 10.42 -4.40
C GLN A 93 3.57 9.14 -4.19
N GLY A 94 2.25 9.19 -4.45
CA GLY A 94 1.37 8.02 -4.34
C GLY A 94 1.70 6.91 -5.36
N VAL A 95 2.24 7.28 -6.51
CA VAL A 95 2.56 6.37 -7.62
C VAL A 95 3.85 5.60 -7.37
N ILE A 96 4.81 6.21 -6.67
CA ILE A 96 6.10 5.58 -6.34
C ILE A 96 5.90 4.27 -5.56
N ILE A 97 4.83 4.17 -4.80
CA ILE A 97 4.49 2.96 -4.04
C ILE A 97 3.56 2.05 -4.85
N THR A 98 2.48 2.59 -5.40
CA THR A 98 1.44 1.79 -6.07
C THR A 98 1.89 1.25 -7.42
N GLY A 99 2.70 1.99 -8.17
CA GLY A 99 3.22 1.56 -9.46
C GLY A 99 4.04 0.26 -9.39
N PRO A 100 5.14 0.23 -8.62
CA PRO A 100 5.93 -0.98 -8.45
C PRO A 100 5.12 -2.17 -7.90
N ILE A 101 4.19 -1.94 -6.97
CA ILE A 101 3.31 -2.99 -6.47
C ILE A 101 2.47 -3.57 -7.61
N GLY A 102 1.83 -2.72 -8.41
CA GLY A 102 1.05 -3.15 -9.56
C GLY A 102 1.85 -3.99 -10.54
N VAL A 103 3.05 -3.52 -10.90
CA VAL A 103 3.98 -4.25 -11.78
C VAL A 103 4.39 -5.59 -11.17
N LEU A 104 4.72 -5.65 -9.88
CA LEU A 104 5.05 -6.89 -9.18
C LEU A 104 3.92 -7.92 -9.25
N PHE A 105 2.67 -7.50 -9.05
CA PHE A 105 1.51 -8.38 -9.19
C PHE A 105 1.41 -8.92 -10.62
N LEU A 106 1.52 -8.07 -11.64
CA LEU A 106 1.44 -8.48 -13.04
C LEU A 106 2.59 -9.41 -13.43
N LEU A 107 3.82 -9.09 -13.04
CA LEU A 107 4.99 -9.95 -13.29
C LEU A 107 4.83 -11.32 -12.61
N SER A 108 4.32 -11.37 -11.39
CA SER A 108 4.08 -12.62 -10.67
C SER A 108 3.05 -13.51 -11.39
N ALA A 109 2.05 -12.89 -12.02
CA ALA A 109 1.07 -13.57 -12.84
C ALA A 109 1.71 -14.15 -14.13
N LEU A 110 2.56 -13.37 -14.81
CA LEU A 110 3.27 -13.77 -16.02
C LEU A 110 4.22 -14.96 -15.77
N ILE A 111 4.91 -14.96 -14.63
CA ILE A 111 5.83 -16.05 -14.22
C ILE A 111 5.06 -17.33 -13.80
N GLY A 112 3.71 -17.30 -13.78
CA GLY A 112 2.88 -18.43 -13.37
C GLY A 112 2.84 -18.68 -11.87
N ARG A 113 3.36 -17.75 -11.06
CA ARG A 113 3.34 -17.75 -9.60
C ARG A 113 2.51 -16.57 -9.06
N PRO A 114 1.19 -16.60 -9.15
CA PRO A 114 0.33 -15.48 -8.79
C PRO A 114 0.54 -15.06 -7.34
N LEU A 115 0.89 -13.79 -7.11
CA LEU A 115 1.32 -13.25 -5.81
C LEU A 115 0.23 -13.43 -4.74
N VAL A 116 -1.05 -13.28 -5.10
CA VAL A 116 -2.16 -13.54 -4.18
C VAL A 116 -2.11 -14.98 -3.66
N GLY A 117 -1.83 -15.96 -4.53
CA GLY A 117 -1.70 -17.36 -4.13
C GLY A 117 -0.53 -17.57 -3.16
N VAL A 118 0.61 -16.94 -3.42
CA VAL A 118 1.80 -17.00 -2.55
C VAL A 118 1.50 -16.40 -1.17
N ILE A 119 0.84 -15.23 -1.14
CA ILE A 119 0.46 -14.57 0.11
C ILE A 119 -0.50 -15.47 0.92
N PHE A 120 -1.55 -16.01 0.28
CA PHE A 120 -2.49 -16.89 0.97
C PHE A 120 -1.84 -18.18 1.48
N GLN A 121 -0.92 -18.78 0.73
CA GLN A 121 -0.15 -19.95 1.19
C GLN A 121 0.70 -19.62 2.42
N PHE A 122 1.36 -18.45 2.42
CA PHE A 122 2.15 -18.01 3.56
C PHE A 122 1.28 -17.76 4.81
N LEU A 123 0.12 -17.12 4.64
CA LEU A 123 -0.83 -16.87 5.71
C LEU A 123 -1.46 -18.17 6.24
N ALA A 124 -1.75 -19.14 5.36
CA ALA A 124 -2.31 -20.43 5.74
C ALA A 124 -1.35 -21.27 6.60
N ARG A 125 -0.03 -21.09 6.44
CA ARG A 125 0.96 -21.74 7.34
C ARG A 125 0.83 -21.27 8.80
N ARG A 126 0.35 -20.04 9.01
CA ARG A 126 0.14 -19.45 10.35
C ARG A 126 -1.31 -19.58 10.84
N ASN A 127 -2.23 -19.82 9.93
CA ASN A 127 -3.67 -19.94 10.21
C ASN A 127 -4.25 -21.15 9.48
N PRO A 128 -4.21 -22.35 10.07
CA PRO A 128 -4.63 -23.60 9.39
C PRO A 128 -6.08 -23.61 8.89
N GLY A 129 -6.95 -22.72 9.41
CA GLY A 129 -8.34 -22.56 8.95
C GLY A 129 -8.51 -21.70 7.69
N LEU A 130 -7.43 -21.07 7.20
CA LEU A 130 -7.50 -20.21 6.03
C LEU A 130 -7.55 -21.04 4.74
N ARG A 131 -8.63 -20.89 3.96
CA ARG A 131 -8.74 -21.56 2.66
C ARG A 131 -7.88 -20.82 1.62
N VAL A 132 -6.92 -21.54 1.05
CA VAL A 132 -6.08 -21.05 -0.04
C VAL A 132 -6.88 -21.08 -1.34
N PRO A 133 -6.94 -19.98 -2.12
CA PRO A 133 -7.64 -19.97 -3.40
C PRO A 133 -6.96 -20.94 -4.40
N THR A 134 -7.75 -21.53 -5.27
CA THR A 134 -7.22 -22.34 -6.38
C THR A 134 -6.31 -21.49 -7.28
N LYS A 135 -5.39 -22.14 -8.02
CA LYS A 135 -4.43 -21.44 -8.89
C LYS A 135 -5.11 -20.45 -9.85
N GLY A 136 -6.24 -20.86 -10.47
CA GLY A 136 -6.99 -19.98 -11.37
C GLY A 136 -7.61 -18.77 -10.66
N ARG A 137 -8.19 -18.96 -9.47
CA ARG A 137 -8.73 -17.84 -8.66
C ARG A 137 -7.63 -16.93 -8.16
N ALA A 138 -6.50 -17.48 -7.73
CA ALA A 138 -5.34 -16.72 -7.33
C ALA A 138 -4.78 -15.87 -8.49
N LEU A 139 -4.68 -16.45 -9.69
CA LEU A 139 -4.27 -15.75 -10.90
C LEU A 139 -5.21 -14.59 -11.23
N ALA A 140 -6.52 -14.86 -11.26
CA ALA A 140 -7.53 -13.85 -11.55
C ALA A 140 -7.47 -12.67 -10.56
N LEU A 141 -7.38 -12.95 -9.25
CA LEU A 141 -7.21 -11.91 -8.23
C LEU A 141 -5.90 -11.13 -8.41
N THR A 142 -4.80 -11.83 -8.72
CA THR A 142 -3.49 -11.19 -8.95
C THR A 142 -3.54 -10.23 -10.13
N LEU A 143 -4.20 -10.62 -11.23
CA LEU A 143 -4.38 -9.76 -12.41
C LEU A 143 -5.26 -8.54 -12.09
N VAL A 144 -6.34 -8.70 -11.33
CA VAL A 144 -7.20 -7.57 -10.94
C VAL A 144 -6.45 -6.59 -10.04
N PHE A 145 -5.74 -7.07 -9.02
CA PHE A 145 -4.93 -6.20 -8.16
C PHE A 145 -3.81 -5.50 -8.95
N GLY A 146 -3.07 -6.27 -9.76
CA GLY A 146 -2.00 -5.74 -10.60
C GLY A 146 -2.51 -4.70 -11.59
N GLY A 147 -3.60 -5.00 -12.30
CA GLY A 147 -4.24 -4.07 -13.24
C GLY A 147 -4.76 -2.81 -12.56
N MET A 148 -5.41 -2.94 -11.42
CA MET A 148 -5.93 -1.82 -10.63
C MET A 148 -4.81 -0.86 -10.20
N PHE A 149 -3.73 -1.38 -9.58
CA PHE A 149 -2.62 -0.55 -9.13
C PHE A 149 -1.82 0.06 -10.29
N THR A 150 -1.60 -0.70 -11.35
CA THR A 150 -0.91 -0.20 -12.56
C THR A 150 -1.74 0.87 -13.25
N LEU A 151 -3.04 0.66 -13.44
CA LEU A 151 -3.94 1.66 -14.01
C LEU A 151 -3.97 2.93 -13.15
N HIS A 152 -4.10 2.79 -11.82
CA HIS A 152 -4.03 3.91 -10.89
C HIS A 152 -2.73 4.70 -11.08
N ALA A 153 -1.59 4.01 -11.14
CA ALA A 153 -0.28 4.64 -11.31
C ALA A 153 -0.16 5.38 -12.65
N VAL A 154 -0.56 4.73 -13.75
CA VAL A 154 -0.51 5.34 -15.10
C VAL A 154 -1.41 6.57 -15.17
N VAL A 155 -2.64 6.48 -14.67
CA VAL A 155 -3.58 7.63 -14.66
C VAL A 155 -3.03 8.75 -13.79
N ALA A 156 -2.52 8.45 -12.59
CA ALA A 156 -1.98 9.47 -11.69
C ALA A 156 -0.75 10.19 -12.30
N VAL A 157 0.15 9.45 -12.97
CA VAL A 157 1.29 10.06 -13.70
C VAL A 157 0.78 10.94 -14.84
N ALA A 158 -0.16 10.46 -15.65
CA ALA A 158 -0.73 11.24 -16.75
C ALA A 158 -1.36 12.55 -16.23
N LEU A 159 -2.17 12.48 -15.17
CA LEU A 159 -2.76 13.66 -14.55
C LEU A 159 -1.68 14.61 -13.98
N ALA A 160 -0.62 14.07 -13.38
CA ALA A 160 0.47 14.87 -12.81
C ALA A 160 1.23 15.67 -13.87
N LEU A 161 1.40 15.07 -15.06
CA LEU A 161 2.09 15.71 -16.19
C LEU A 161 1.21 16.68 -16.96
N LEU A 162 -0.09 16.40 -17.09
CA LEU A 162 -1.01 17.16 -17.94
C LEU A 162 -1.70 18.31 -17.19
N LEU A 163 -1.86 18.23 -15.87
CA LEU A 163 -2.67 19.18 -15.10
C LEU A 163 -1.81 20.12 -14.23
N PRO A 164 -2.21 21.40 -14.13
CA PRO A 164 -1.68 22.29 -13.11
C PRO A 164 -1.91 21.75 -11.70
N THR A 165 -1.00 22.04 -10.76
CA THR A 165 -1.04 21.47 -9.40
C THR A 165 -2.38 21.62 -8.67
N PRO A 166 -3.08 22.79 -8.70
CA PRO A 166 -4.37 22.90 -8.02
C PRO A 166 -5.43 21.97 -8.59
N VAL A 167 -5.49 21.83 -9.92
CA VAL A 167 -6.44 20.95 -10.61
C VAL A 167 -6.11 19.50 -10.33
N PHE A 168 -4.83 19.13 -10.39
CA PHE A 168 -4.36 17.78 -10.06
C PHE A 168 -4.80 17.38 -8.64
N LEU A 169 -4.58 18.22 -7.64
CA LEU A 169 -4.95 17.93 -6.26
C LEU A 169 -6.47 17.76 -6.08
N ALA A 170 -7.28 18.50 -6.85
CA ALA A 170 -8.72 18.38 -6.79
C ALA A 170 -9.25 17.08 -7.40
N VAL A 171 -8.64 16.58 -8.50
CA VAL A 171 -9.19 15.45 -9.28
C VAL A 171 -8.48 14.13 -9.03
N SER A 172 -7.21 14.12 -8.60
CA SER A 172 -6.42 12.90 -8.43
C SER A 172 -7.01 11.93 -7.41
N SER A 173 -7.43 12.45 -6.25
CA SER A 173 -8.02 11.62 -5.18
C SER A 173 -9.35 10.97 -5.58
N PRO A 174 -10.36 11.70 -6.10
CA PRO A 174 -11.60 11.05 -6.53
C PRO A 174 -11.42 10.08 -7.69
N ILE A 175 -10.53 10.39 -8.66
CA ILE A 175 -10.22 9.47 -9.76
C ILE A 175 -9.52 8.21 -9.23
N GLY A 176 -8.52 8.37 -8.36
CA GLY A 176 -7.81 7.26 -7.73
C GLY A 176 -8.75 6.34 -6.93
N LEU A 177 -9.62 6.93 -6.11
CA LEU A 177 -10.65 6.19 -5.37
C LEU A 177 -11.63 5.47 -6.30
N GLY A 178 -12.02 6.09 -7.41
CA GLY A 178 -12.87 5.48 -8.44
C GLY A 178 -12.24 4.23 -9.05
N ILE A 179 -10.95 4.28 -9.40
CA ILE A 179 -10.21 3.13 -9.94
C ILE A 179 -10.13 2.00 -8.90
N ILE A 180 -9.82 2.33 -7.66
CA ILE A 180 -9.75 1.35 -6.56
C ILE A 180 -11.14 0.73 -6.31
N ALA A 181 -12.17 1.54 -6.25
CA ALA A 181 -13.55 1.07 -6.06
C ALA A 181 -14.00 0.15 -7.20
N ALA A 182 -13.67 0.49 -8.45
CA ALA A 182 -13.95 -0.35 -9.62
C ALA A 182 -13.22 -1.71 -9.52
N GLY A 183 -11.94 -1.72 -9.11
CA GLY A 183 -11.18 -2.94 -8.89
C GLY A 183 -11.81 -3.83 -7.82
N PHE A 184 -12.22 -3.27 -6.68
CA PHE A 184 -12.92 -4.02 -5.63
C PHE A 184 -14.30 -4.51 -6.09
N LEU A 185 -15.03 -3.73 -6.88
CA LEU A 185 -16.29 -4.16 -7.48
C LEU A 185 -16.09 -5.39 -8.38
N VAL A 186 -15.06 -5.37 -9.22
CA VAL A 186 -14.69 -6.54 -10.06
C VAL A 186 -14.42 -7.76 -9.19
N ILE A 187 -13.62 -7.63 -8.12
CA ILE A 187 -13.35 -8.72 -7.18
C ILE A 187 -14.63 -9.23 -6.53
N PHE A 188 -15.51 -8.34 -6.11
CA PHE A 188 -16.80 -8.71 -5.51
C PHE A 188 -17.68 -9.49 -6.48
N LEU A 189 -17.81 -9.03 -7.73
CA LEU A 189 -18.58 -9.71 -8.77
C LEU A 189 -18.00 -11.08 -9.11
N MET A 190 -16.68 -11.21 -9.20
CA MET A 190 -16.00 -12.48 -9.40
C MET A 190 -16.29 -13.46 -8.26
N ARG A 191 -16.23 -13.01 -7.01
CA ARG A 191 -16.54 -13.84 -5.85
C ARG A 191 -17.99 -14.32 -5.88
N ARG A 192 -18.95 -13.46 -6.21
CA ARG A 192 -20.36 -13.87 -6.36
C ARG A 192 -20.53 -14.98 -7.39
N ARG A 193 -19.89 -14.86 -8.56
CA ARG A 193 -19.91 -15.90 -9.60
C ARG A 193 -19.31 -17.22 -9.11
N TRP A 194 -18.20 -17.19 -8.39
CA TRP A 194 -17.56 -18.39 -7.86
C TRP A 194 -18.40 -19.10 -6.78
N HIS A 195 -19.18 -18.36 -6.00
CA HIS A 195 -20.10 -18.96 -5.03
C HIS A 195 -21.32 -19.58 -5.74
N ALA A 196 -21.87 -18.93 -6.75
CA ALA A 196 -23.00 -19.48 -7.50
C ALA A 196 -22.64 -20.80 -8.22
N SER A 197 -21.44 -20.87 -8.82
CA SER A 197 -20.99 -22.11 -9.49
C SER A 197 -20.74 -23.28 -8.53
N ALA A 198 -20.37 -22.99 -7.28
CA ALA A 198 -20.12 -24.02 -6.26
C ALA A 198 -21.43 -24.61 -5.64
N GLN A 199 -22.58 -24.01 -5.89
CA GLN A 199 -23.89 -24.48 -5.43
C GLN A 199 -24.59 -25.33 -6.49
N GLN A 200 -24.07 -25.34 -7.73
CA GLN A 200 -24.66 -26.07 -8.86
C GLN A 200 -23.92 -27.38 -9.16
N SER A 201 -22.81 -27.66 -8.48
CA SER A 201 -22.02 -28.90 -8.54
C SER A 201 -22.21 -29.74 -7.30
#